data_4276f0bea45f3237902aeeacd7fc9cd3
#
_entry.id   4276f0bea45f3237902aeeacd7fc9cd3
#
_cell.length_a   1.000
_cell.length_b   1.000
_cell.length_c   1.000
_cell.angle_alpha   90.00
_cell.angle_beta   90.00
_cell.angle_gamma   90.00
#
_symmetry.space_group_name_H-M   'P 1'
#
loop_
_entity.id
_entity.type
_entity.pdbx_description
1 polymer ?
#
loop_
_entity_poly.entity_id
_entity_poly.type
_entity_poly.pdbx_seq_one_letter_code
_entity_poly.pdbx_strand_id
1 'polypeptide(L)'
;MSDAFIVCSNLSFSWPDDTPVFSELSFTVPGGRTGLVAPNGAGKSTLLRLIAGELRPSDGGVTVDGVLGYLPQTLPLAGDLSVAQVLGVAERITALHAIEAGDASEEHFATIGDDWDIEERTRSELDRLGLGELSLDRRLHTLSGGQVVSLGLAAQLLRRPDVLLLDEPTNNLDVEARHQLYDVLTDWSGCLLLVSHDRELLDRMDRIAELDQGEIRWYGGNFTAYTEAVQAAREVAESNLRNAEQEVKREKREMQQARERADRRASNASKNLKNAGLARIVAGGLKRSAQESAGKAQETHAGRLGQAKARLDEAGRAVRDEDRITVDLPDTSVPGGRTVFSGQGMRARFDDRDLFGGDGADLVIRGPERIALTGANGVGKSTLLRLVNGDLDPAGGEIRRADGRIAYLSQRLDLLDLDRTVAENFAAYAPNLPDAKRMNLLARFLFRGARVNLPVGVLSGGERLRATLACVLCAEPAPQLLLLDEPTNNLDLVSVGQLESALSAYQGAFVVVSHDERFLAEIGVQRWLRLADGHLREISAPDRG
;
A
#
# COMPACT_ATOMS: atom_id res chain seq x y z
N MET A 1 16.00 -25.36 -20.71
CA MET A 1 16.73 -24.37 -19.92
C MET A 1 15.77 -23.22 -19.84
N SER A 2 15.37 -22.75 -18.68
CA SER A 2 14.49 -21.58 -18.57
C SER A 2 15.32 -20.37 -18.99
N ASP A 3 14.87 -19.66 -20.01
CA ASP A 3 15.48 -18.41 -20.45
C ASP A 3 15.29 -17.39 -19.32
N ALA A 4 16.28 -17.28 -18.45
CA ALA A 4 16.30 -16.31 -17.37
C ALA A 4 16.86 -15.01 -17.92
N PHE A 5 16.05 -13.97 -17.96
CA PHE A 5 16.46 -12.63 -18.43
C PHE A 5 17.17 -11.81 -17.35
N ILE A 6 16.84 -12.02 -16.07
CA ILE A 6 17.49 -11.34 -14.95
C ILE A 6 17.96 -12.40 -13.96
N VAL A 7 19.24 -12.36 -13.56
CA VAL A 7 19.83 -13.23 -12.55
C VAL A 7 20.51 -12.39 -11.48
N CYS A 8 20.03 -12.48 -10.27
CA CYS A 8 20.65 -11.89 -9.08
C CYS A 8 21.30 -13.02 -8.26
N SER A 9 22.59 -12.88 -7.93
CA SER A 9 23.36 -13.88 -7.20
C SER A 9 24.02 -13.28 -5.98
N ASN A 10 23.62 -13.72 -4.78
CA ASN A 10 24.13 -13.29 -3.47
C ASN A 10 24.17 -11.77 -3.31
N LEU A 11 23.15 -11.10 -3.84
CA LEU A 11 23.06 -9.65 -3.91
C LEU A 11 22.95 -9.06 -2.50
N SER A 12 23.93 -8.27 -2.11
CA SER A 12 23.93 -7.51 -0.86
C SER A 12 24.07 -6.02 -1.14
N PHE A 13 23.31 -5.21 -0.40
CA PHE A 13 23.36 -3.76 -0.53
C PHE A 13 23.03 -3.09 0.80
N SER A 14 23.82 -2.07 1.15
CA SER A 14 23.57 -1.13 2.25
C SER A 14 23.71 0.29 1.76
N TRP A 15 22.96 1.20 2.36
CA TRP A 15 23.11 2.63 2.11
C TRP A 15 24.43 3.17 2.71
N PRO A 16 24.89 4.37 2.35
CA PRO A 16 26.14 4.97 2.87
C PRO A 16 26.17 5.20 4.40
N ASP A 17 25.03 5.15 5.05
CA ASP A 17 24.85 5.22 6.51
C ASP A 17 24.86 3.85 7.17
N ASP A 18 25.33 2.80 6.47
CA ASP A 18 25.36 1.40 6.88
C ASP A 18 23.99 0.76 7.12
N THR A 19 22.89 1.39 6.67
CA THR A 19 21.55 0.79 6.75
C THR A 19 21.46 -0.35 5.74
N PRO A 20 21.34 -1.64 6.18
CA PRO A 20 21.25 -2.76 5.27
C PRO A 20 19.86 -2.81 4.60
N VAL A 21 19.86 -3.12 3.29
CA VAL A 21 18.63 -3.31 2.51
C VAL A 21 18.49 -4.76 2.08
N PHE A 22 19.56 -5.35 1.52
CA PHE A 22 19.61 -6.76 1.11
C PHE A 22 20.85 -7.44 1.66
N SER A 23 20.71 -8.72 2.00
CA SER A 23 21.79 -9.59 2.43
C SER A 23 21.66 -10.92 1.70
N GLU A 24 22.63 -11.24 0.83
CA GLU A 24 22.73 -12.51 0.08
C GLU A 24 21.49 -12.88 -0.76
N LEU A 25 20.72 -11.89 -1.21
CA LEU A 25 19.50 -12.10 -2.00
C LEU A 25 19.82 -12.75 -3.35
N SER A 26 19.23 -13.91 -3.62
CA SER A 26 19.43 -14.65 -4.87
C SER A 26 18.09 -15.03 -5.48
N PHE A 27 17.89 -14.67 -6.76
CA PHE A 27 16.68 -15.01 -7.51
C PHE A 27 16.90 -14.86 -9.01
N THR A 28 15.94 -15.37 -9.79
CA THR A 28 15.91 -15.24 -11.25
C THR A 28 14.54 -14.78 -11.71
N VAL A 29 14.50 -13.90 -12.72
CA VAL A 29 13.26 -13.49 -13.38
C VAL A 29 13.28 -14.05 -14.79
N PRO A 30 12.39 -14.99 -15.12
CA PRO A 30 12.24 -15.52 -16.47
C PRO A 30 11.42 -14.56 -17.34
N GLY A 31 11.34 -14.85 -18.65
CA GLY A 31 10.45 -14.14 -19.58
C GLY A 31 8.99 -14.14 -19.14
N GLY A 32 8.21 -13.22 -19.68
CA GLY A 32 6.83 -12.94 -19.29
C GLY A 32 6.70 -11.82 -18.25
N ARG A 33 5.50 -11.61 -17.72
CA ARG A 33 5.16 -10.46 -16.90
C ARG A 33 5.16 -10.83 -15.42
N THR A 34 6.02 -10.19 -14.65
CA THR A 34 6.19 -10.41 -13.21
C THR A 34 5.84 -9.15 -12.43
N GLY A 35 4.86 -9.23 -11.53
CA GLY A 35 4.57 -8.18 -10.55
C GLY A 35 5.40 -8.38 -9.28
N LEU A 36 6.13 -7.36 -8.83
CA LEU A 36 6.89 -7.36 -7.58
C LEU A 36 6.12 -6.60 -6.51
N VAL A 37 5.67 -7.30 -5.49
CA VAL A 37 4.94 -6.73 -4.35
C VAL A 37 5.77 -6.80 -3.08
N ALA A 38 5.69 -5.77 -2.25
CA ALA A 38 6.31 -5.72 -0.93
C ALA A 38 5.77 -4.53 -0.12
N PRO A 39 5.91 -4.52 1.20
CA PRO A 39 5.64 -3.33 2.00
C PRO A 39 6.50 -2.12 1.58
N ASN A 40 6.02 -0.92 1.89
CA ASN A 40 6.81 0.28 1.66
C ASN A 40 8.08 0.25 2.52
N GLY A 41 9.22 0.67 1.93
CA GLY A 41 10.52 0.61 2.57
C GLY A 41 11.25 -0.75 2.48
N ALA A 42 10.63 -1.80 1.90
CA ALA A 42 11.28 -3.10 1.73
C ALA A 42 12.41 -3.12 0.66
N GLY A 43 12.62 -2.01 -0.05
CA GLY A 43 13.72 -1.90 -1.02
C GLY A 43 13.33 -2.19 -2.48
N LYS A 44 12.03 -2.19 -2.85
CA LYS A 44 11.58 -2.43 -4.24
C LYS A 44 12.31 -1.57 -5.27
N SER A 45 12.24 -0.25 -5.12
CA SER A 45 12.93 0.69 -6.03
C SER A 45 14.45 0.54 -5.99
N THR A 46 15.02 0.23 -4.82
CA THR A 46 16.46 -0.05 -4.69
C THR A 46 16.85 -1.29 -5.50
N LEU A 47 16.02 -2.34 -5.46
CA LEU A 47 16.24 -3.55 -6.24
C LEU A 47 16.20 -3.27 -7.74
N LEU A 48 15.19 -2.52 -8.22
CA LEU A 48 15.12 -2.14 -9.64
C LEU A 48 16.34 -1.31 -10.07
N ARG A 49 16.80 -0.37 -9.25
CA ARG A 49 17.98 0.45 -9.52
C ARG A 49 19.29 -0.35 -9.54
N LEU A 50 19.40 -1.40 -8.69
CA LEU A 50 20.53 -2.33 -8.74
C LEU A 50 20.50 -3.17 -10.04
N ILE A 51 19.32 -3.64 -10.46
CA ILE A 51 19.15 -4.38 -11.72
C ILE A 51 19.43 -3.46 -12.91
N ALA A 52 19.00 -2.20 -12.87
CA ALA A 52 19.25 -1.20 -13.90
C ALA A 52 20.71 -0.73 -13.95
N GLY A 53 21.56 -1.11 -12.97
CA GLY A 53 22.96 -0.71 -12.90
C GLY A 53 23.17 0.74 -12.43
N GLU A 54 22.12 1.44 -11.95
CA GLU A 54 22.23 2.77 -11.35
C GLU A 54 22.89 2.74 -9.97
N LEU A 55 22.74 1.63 -9.25
CA LEU A 55 23.39 1.37 -7.97
C LEU A 55 24.34 0.17 -8.11
N ARG A 56 25.44 0.20 -7.36
CA ARG A 56 26.37 -0.93 -7.31
C ARG A 56 26.11 -1.75 -6.05
N PRO A 57 25.97 -3.08 -6.15
CA PRO A 57 25.86 -3.93 -4.98
C PRO A 57 27.13 -3.84 -4.12
N SER A 58 26.98 -4.04 -2.80
CA SER A 58 28.09 -4.16 -1.86
C SER A 58 28.80 -5.51 -2.02
N ASP A 59 28.05 -6.57 -2.36
CA ASP A 59 28.54 -7.90 -2.66
C ASP A 59 27.55 -8.63 -3.61
N GLY A 60 28.02 -9.69 -4.29
CA GLY A 60 27.23 -10.40 -5.28
C GLY A 60 27.16 -9.68 -6.63
N GLY A 61 26.16 -10.02 -7.43
CA GLY A 61 26.03 -9.44 -8.77
C GLY A 61 24.65 -9.61 -9.40
N VAL A 62 24.44 -8.80 -10.44
CA VAL A 62 23.25 -8.83 -11.29
C VAL A 62 23.67 -9.03 -12.73
N THR A 63 23.00 -9.93 -13.43
CA THR A 63 23.17 -10.13 -14.87
C THR A 63 21.81 -9.95 -15.55
N VAL A 64 21.78 -9.16 -16.62
CA VAL A 64 20.60 -8.95 -17.46
C VAL A 64 20.94 -9.38 -18.87
N ASP A 65 20.09 -10.20 -19.47
CA ASP A 65 20.24 -10.67 -20.85
C ASP A 65 19.38 -9.82 -21.79
N GLY A 66 20.01 -9.18 -22.77
CA GLY A 66 19.37 -8.29 -23.74
C GLY A 66 19.37 -6.81 -23.38
N VAL A 67 18.60 -6.04 -24.14
CA VAL A 67 18.46 -4.59 -23.98
C VAL A 67 17.53 -4.28 -22.82
N LEU A 68 18.01 -3.47 -21.87
CA LEU A 68 17.26 -3.09 -20.68
C LEU A 68 16.60 -1.72 -20.86
N GLY A 69 15.30 -1.63 -20.61
CA GLY A 69 14.54 -0.41 -20.39
C GLY A 69 14.19 -0.26 -18.91
N TYR A 70 14.35 0.92 -18.35
CA TYR A 70 13.98 1.21 -16.96
C TYR A 70 13.21 2.52 -16.85
N LEU A 71 12.01 2.45 -16.27
CA LEU A 71 11.19 3.61 -15.92
C LEU A 71 11.18 3.77 -14.40
N PRO A 72 11.92 4.75 -13.85
CA PRO A 72 11.91 5.01 -12.41
C PRO A 72 10.62 5.68 -11.95
N GLN A 73 10.28 5.54 -10.67
CA GLN A 73 9.12 6.16 -10.03
C GLN A 73 9.07 7.68 -10.21
N THR A 74 10.22 8.33 -10.20
CA THR A 74 10.35 9.79 -10.41
C THR A 74 11.27 10.02 -11.59
N LEU A 75 10.70 10.51 -12.69
CA LEU A 75 11.51 10.95 -13.82
C LEU A 75 12.23 12.25 -13.44
N PRO A 76 13.55 12.34 -13.67
CA PRO A 76 14.28 13.57 -13.46
C PRO A 76 13.75 14.61 -14.48
N LEU A 77 12.88 15.49 -14.02
CA LEU A 77 12.32 16.58 -14.81
C LEU A 77 13.38 17.68 -14.99
N ALA A 78 14.30 17.51 -15.92
CA ALA A 78 15.12 18.62 -16.41
C ALA A 78 14.20 19.54 -17.24
N GLY A 79 13.70 20.59 -16.59
CA GLY A 79 12.51 21.34 -16.95
C GLY A 79 12.41 21.96 -18.34
N ASP A 80 13.46 21.99 -19.14
CA ASP A 80 13.47 22.70 -20.44
C ASP A 80 13.62 21.77 -21.66
N LEU A 81 13.56 20.46 -21.45
CA LEU A 81 13.63 19.49 -22.54
C LEU A 81 12.35 19.46 -23.38
N SER A 82 12.48 19.28 -24.70
CA SER A 82 11.36 18.97 -25.57
C SER A 82 10.96 17.50 -25.50
N VAL A 83 9.74 17.17 -25.95
CA VAL A 83 9.25 15.79 -26.08
C VAL A 83 10.23 14.95 -26.89
N ALA A 84 10.69 15.44 -28.05
CA ALA A 84 11.67 14.75 -28.90
C ALA A 84 12.99 14.46 -28.16
N GLN A 85 13.45 15.39 -27.32
CA GLN A 85 14.67 15.21 -26.53
C GLN A 85 14.49 14.15 -25.44
N VAL A 86 13.34 14.12 -24.76
CA VAL A 86 13.02 13.10 -23.74
C VAL A 86 12.93 11.71 -24.36
N LEU A 87 12.36 11.61 -25.56
CA LEU A 87 12.28 10.35 -26.32
C LEU A 87 13.63 9.90 -26.89
N GLY A 88 14.65 10.77 -26.87
CA GLY A 88 15.97 10.49 -27.44
C GLY A 88 15.99 10.43 -28.97
N VAL A 89 15.03 11.07 -29.63
CA VAL A 89 14.84 11.02 -31.10
C VAL A 89 15.13 12.36 -31.79
N ALA A 90 15.35 13.44 -31.02
CA ALA A 90 15.47 14.81 -31.54
C ALA A 90 16.51 14.95 -32.65
N GLU A 91 17.72 14.42 -32.44
CA GLU A 91 18.83 14.55 -33.42
C GLU A 91 18.51 13.77 -34.72
N ARG A 92 17.93 12.55 -34.58
CA ARG A 92 17.58 11.72 -35.75
C ARG A 92 16.44 12.32 -36.56
N ILE A 93 15.40 12.87 -35.92
CA ILE A 93 14.31 13.54 -36.61
C ILE A 93 14.81 14.83 -37.28
N THR A 94 15.69 15.60 -36.63
CA THR A 94 16.30 16.79 -37.24
C THR A 94 17.13 16.43 -38.46
N ALA A 95 17.93 15.37 -38.40
CA ALA A 95 18.72 14.88 -39.52
C ALA A 95 17.83 14.37 -40.66
N LEU A 96 16.72 13.66 -40.35
CA LEU A 96 15.75 13.20 -41.33
C LEU A 96 15.14 14.38 -42.09
N HIS A 97 14.64 15.39 -41.38
CA HIS A 97 14.06 16.59 -41.99
C HIS A 97 15.08 17.40 -42.79
N ALA A 98 16.38 17.44 -42.39
CA ALA A 98 17.43 18.08 -43.14
C ALA A 98 17.65 17.38 -44.49
N ILE A 99 17.69 16.03 -44.52
CA ILE A 99 17.83 15.27 -45.76
C ILE A 99 16.60 15.46 -46.67
N GLU A 100 15.37 15.45 -46.12
CA GLU A 100 14.15 15.73 -46.87
C GLU A 100 14.14 17.14 -47.47
N ALA A 101 14.74 18.11 -46.77
CA ALA A 101 14.94 19.48 -47.26
C ALA A 101 16.07 19.63 -48.30
N GLY A 102 16.81 18.55 -48.60
CA GLY A 102 17.86 18.50 -49.62
C GLY A 102 19.27 18.62 -49.10
N ASP A 103 19.47 18.65 -47.76
CA ASP A 103 20.81 18.62 -47.14
C ASP A 103 21.26 17.16 -46.91
N ALA A 104 21.79 16.54 -47.94
CA ALA A 104 22.27 15.16 -47.93
C ALA A 104 23.73 15.06 -47.45
N SER A 105 24.06 15.69 -46.31
CA SER A 105 25.40 15.59 -45.72
C SER A 105 25.66 14.18 -45.13
N GLU A 106 26.91 13.74 -45.17
CA GLU A 106 27.33 12.45 -44.60
C GLU A 106 27.05 12.36 -43.10
N GLU A 107 27.06 13.49 -42.39
CA GLU A 107 26.74 13.60 -40.97
C GLU A 107 25.27 13.24 -40.67
N HIS A 108 24.34 13.72 -41.48
CA HIS A 108 22.91 13.43 -41.34
C HIS A 108 22.63 11.96 -41.60
N PHE A 109 23.23 11.37 -42.63
CA PHE A 109 23.12 9.93 -42.91
C PHE A 109 23.67 9.08 -41.75
N ALA A 110 24.82 9.46 -41.20
CA ALA A 110 25.43 8.78 -40.06
C ALA A 110 24.56 8.87 -38.79
N THR A 111 23.91 10.02 -38.57
CA THR A 111 22.99 10.23 -37.41
C THR A 111 21.73 9.37 -37.51
N ILE A 112 21.16 9.24 -38.70
CA ILE A 112 19.97 8.40 -38.90
C ILE A 112 20.31 6.91 -38.84
N GLY A 113 21.45 6.51 -39.44
CA GLY A 113 21.83 5.12 -39.59
C GLY A 113 20.73 4.30 -40.28
N ASP A 114 20.22 3.27 -39.61
CA ASP A 114 19.15 2.42 -40.11
C ASP A 114 17.74 2.86 -39.66
N ASP A 115 17.61 3.93 -38.88
CA ASP A 115 16.36 4.39 -38.24
C ASP A 115 15.52 5.36 -39.11
N TRP A 116 15.35 5.04 -40.40
CA TRP A 116 14.59 5.90 -41.33
C TRP A 116 13.11 6.03 -40.99
N ASP A 117 12.54 5.10 -40.24
CA ASP A 117 11.16 5.06 -39.77
C ASP A 117 10.96 5.72 -38.40
N ILE A 118 11.98 6.41 -37.87
CA ILE A 118 12.02 6.91 -36.49
C ILE A 118 10.82 7.84 -36.18
N GLU A 119 10.45 8.71 -37.10
CA GLU A 119 9.33 9.64 -36.85
C GLU A 119 7.99 8.90 -36.83
N GLU A 120 7.74 8.00 -37.77
CA GLU A 120 6.50 7.20 -37.85
C GLU A 120 6.38 6.29 -36.62
N ARG A 121 7.47 5.61 -36.26
CA ARG A 121 7.53 4.77 -35.08
C ARG A 121 7.31 5.57 -33.78
N THR A 122 7.89 6.77 -33.68
CA THR A 122 7.68 7.65 -32.52
C THR A 122 6.21 8.05 -32.41
N ARG A 123 5.55 8.43 -33.51
CA ARG A 123 4.13 8.77 -33.49
C ARG A 123 3.26 7.57 -33.10
N SER A 124 3.56 6.39 -33.65
CA SER A 124 2.84 5.16 -33.33
C SER A 124 2.94 4.83 -31.82
N GLU A 125 4.12 4.94 -31.20
CA GLU A 125 4.25 4.68 -29.76
C GLU A 125 3.57 5.76 -28.91
N LEU A 126 3.59 7.02 -29.35
CA LEU A 126 2.85 8.09 -28.67
C LEU A 126 1.34 7.87 -28.77
N ASP A 127 0.81 7.46 -29.94
CA ASP A 127 -0.61 7.14 -30.14
C ASP A 127 -1.07 6.02 -29.22
N ARG A 128 -0.29 4.94 -29.11
CA ARG A 128 -0.58 3.81 -28.20
C ARG A 128 -0.71 4.22 -26.73
N LEU A 129 -0.03 5.30 -26.34
CA LEU A 129 -0.03 5.83 -24.98
C LEU A 129 -0.90 7.08 -24.80
N GLY A 130 -1.80 7.36 -25.80
CA GLY A 130 -2.71 8.50 -25.76
C GLY A 130 -2.05 9.87 -25.90
N LEU A 131 -0.84 9.91 -26.43
CA LEU A 131 -0.04 11.13 -26.62
C LEU A 131 0.07 11.53 -28.10
N GLY A 132 -0.71 10.97 -29.01
CA GLY A 132 -0.58 11.15 -30.46
C GLY A 132 -0.69 12.61 -30.94
N GLU A 133 -1.53 13.40 -30.27
CA GLU A 133 -1.67 14.84 -30.57
C GLU A 133 -0.54 15.69 -30.00
N LEU A 134 0.41 15.09 -29.27
CA LEU A 134 1.47 15.83 -28.61
C LEU A 134 2.54 16.26 -29.62
N SER A 135 2.80 17.59 -29.72
CA SER A 135 3.90 18.08 -30.54
C SER A 135 5.25 17.67 -29.98
N LEU A 136 6.15 17.20 -30.83
CA LEU A 136 7.51 16.80 -30.46
C LEU A 136 8.36 17.97 -29.93
N ASP A 137 8.02 19.21 -30.30
CA ASP A 137 8.69 20.44 -29.82
C ASP A 137 8.15 20.93 -28.47
N ARG A 138 7.04 20.35 -27.99
CA ARG A 138 6.41 20.76 -26.74
C ARG A 138 7.34 20.54 -25.56
N ARG A 139 7.38 21.51 -24.62
CA ARG A 139 8.25 21.46 -23.45
C ARG A 139 7.66 20.61 -22.34
N LEU A 140 8.53 19.85 -21.67
CA LEU A 140 8.16 18.88 -20.63
C LEU A 140 7.40 19.53 -19.46
N HIS A 141 7.79 20.74 -19.04
CA HIS A 141 7.13 21.46 -17.93
C HIS A 141 5.66 21.84 -18.20
N THR A 142 5.20 21.75 -19.45
CA THR A 142 3.81 22.02 -19.84
C THR A 142 2.92 20.77 -19.81
N LEU A 143 3.51 19.60 -19.55
CA LEU A 143 2.82 18.32 -19.51
C LEU A 143 2.27 18.03 -18.10
N SER A 144 1.17 17.29 -18.05
CA SER A 144 0.68 16.73 -16.78
C SER A 144 1.61 15.63 -16.27
N GLY A 145 1.56 15.33 -14.96
CA GLY A 145 2.34 14.24 -14.38
C GLY A 145 2.10 12.90 -15.07
N GLY A 146 0.86 12.60 -15.45
CA GLY A 146 0.51 11.39 -16.22
C GLY A 146 1.14 11.38 -17.61
N GLN A 147 1.04 12.49 -18.35
CA GLN A 147 1.68 12.59 -19.67
C GLN A 147 3.19 12.41 -19.60
N VAL A 148 3.82 12.86 -18.52
CA VAL A 148 5.27 12.66 -18.30
C VAL A 148 5.62 11.19 -18.10
N VAL A 149 4.83 10.46 -17.33
CA VAL A 149 5.02 9.00 -17.12
C VAL A 149 4.83 8.25 -18.44
N SER A 150 3.75 8.51 -19.17
CA SER A 150 3.50 7.89 -20.48
C SER A 150 4.60 8.21 -21.48
N LEU A 151 5.12 9.45 -21.50
CA LEU A 151 6.26 9.84 -22.32
C LEU A 151 7.54 9.09 -21.93
N GLY A 152 7.80 8.93 -20.64
CA GLY A 152 8.93 8.15 -20.15
C GLY A 152 8.87 6.69 -20.59
N LEU A 153 7.66 6.09 -20.56
CA LEU A 153 7.44 4.73 -21.06
C LEU A 153 7.66 4.66 -22.58
N ALA A 154 7.12 5.61 -23.36
CA ALA A 154 7.36 5.67 -24.81
C ALA A 154 8.88 5.72 -25.12
N ALA A 155 9.65 6.52 -24.36
CA ALA A 155 11.10 6.60 -24.51
C ALA A 155 11.81 5.24 -24.28
N GLN A 156 11.31 4.41 -23.34
CA GLN A 156 11.85 3.07 -23.15
C GLN A 156 11.43 2.12 -24.28
N LEU A 157 10.16 2.14 -24.71
CA LEU A 157 9.64 1.25 -25.75
C LEU A 157 10.29 1.51 -27.13
N LEU A 158 10.60 2.77 -27.46
CA LEU A 158 11.31 3.14 -28.68
C LEU A 158 12.71 2.50 -28.78
N ARG A 159 13.33 2.14 -27.66
CA ARG A 159 14.61 1.42 -27.60
C ARG A 159 14.48 -0.09 -27.89
N ARG A 160 13.23 -0.60 -28.04
CA ARG A 160 12.92 -2.02 -28.23
C ARG A 160 13.61 -2.92 -27.18
N PRO A 161 13.33 -2.70 -25.88
CA PRO A 161 14.00 -3.47 -24.85
C PRO A 161 13.53 -4.93 -24.82
N ASP A 162 14.43 -5.86 -24.47
CA ASP A 162 14.14 -7.27 -24.19
C ASP A 162 13.62 -7.43 -22.74
N VAL A 163 14.13 -6.56 -21.85
CA VAL A 163 13.80 -6.49 -20.42
C VAL A 163 13.27 -5.10 -20.09
N LEU A 164 12.09 -5.04 -19.49
CA LEU A 164 11.47 -3.77 -19.06
C LEU A 164 11.25 -3.77 -17.55
N LEU A 165 11.85 -2.79 -16.88
CA LEU A 165 11.65 -2.53 -15.45
C LEU A 165 10.79 -1.30 -15.26
N LEU A 166 9.69 -1.43 -14.51
CA LEU A 166 8.78 -0.33 -14.22
C LEU A 166 8.61 -0.16 -12.72
N ASP A 167 8.81 1.06 -12.21
CA ASP A 167 8.67 1.39 -10.79
C ASP A 167 7.46 2.31 -10.59
N GLU A 168 6.34 1.75 -10.10
CA GLU A 168 5.07 2.44 -9.84
C GLU A 168 4.57 3.28 -11.02
N PRO A 169 4.43 2.72 -12.24
CA PRO A 169 4.09 3.49 -13.43
C PRO A 169 2.65 4.02 -13.45
N THR A 170 1.76 3.54 -12.57
CA THR A 170 0.36 3.97 -12.45
C THR A 170 0.19 5.23 -11.59
N ASN A 171 1.23 5.65 -10.87
CA ASN A 171 1.16 6.84 -10.04
C ASN A 171 0.91 8.10 -10.89
N ASN A 172 -0.03 8.93 -10.43
CA ASN A 172 -0.46 10.16 -11.08
C ASN A 172 -1.13 10.00 -12.46
N LEU A 173 -1.43 8.77 -12.91
CA LEU A 173 -2.25 8.54 -14.09
C LEU A 173 -3.74 8.67 -13.75
N ASP A 174 -4.51 9.28 -14.64
CA ASP A 174 -5.97 9.18 -14.58
C ASP A 174 -6.45 7.84 -15.18
N VAL A 175 -7.76 7.58 -15.14
CA VAL A 175 -8.34 6.30 -15.55
C VAL A 175 -8.00 5.96 -17.00
N GLU A 176 -8.08 6.95 -17.91
CA GLU A 176 -7.83 6.73 -19.34
C GLU A 176 -6.37 6.36 -19.61
N ALA A 177 -5.43 7.13 -19.04
CA ALA A 177 -3.99 6.85 -19.15
C ALA A 177 -3.61 5.50 -18.50
N ARG A 178 -4.28 5.09 -17.42
CA ARG A 178 -4.08 3.75 -16.82
C ARG A 178 -4.50 2.64 -17.78
N HIS A 179 -5.68 2.73 -18.40
CA HIS A 179 -6.14 1.72 -19.34
C HIS A 179 -5.19 1.59 -20.54
N GLN A 180 -4.71 2.70 -21.10
CA GLN A 180 -3.72 2.69 -22.17
C GLN A 180 -2.41 2.00 -21.73
N LEU A 181 -1.93 2.30 -20.52
CA LEU A 181 -0.77 1.60 -19.94
C LEU A 181 -1.04 0.09 -19.81
N TYR A 182 -2.22 -0.30 -19.33
CA TYR A 182 -2.58 -1.71 -19.18
C TYR A 182 -2.57 -2.46 -20.52
N ASP A 183 -3.11 -1.85 -21.55
CA ASP A 183 -3.15 -2.44 -22.89
C ASP A 183 -1.73 -2.64 -23.44
N VAL A 184 -0.87 -1.61 -23.32
CA VAL A 184 0.53 -1.72 -23.75
C VAL A 184 1.29 -2.82 -23.01
N LEU A 185 1.08 -2.95 -21.69
CA LEU A 185 1.77 -3.96 -20.89
C LEU A 185 1.18 -5.37 -21.05
N THR A 186 -0.12 -5.48 -21.39
CA THR A 186 -0.75 -6.76 -21.69
C THR A 186 -0.19 -7.37 -22.97
N ASP A 187 0.09 -6.54 -23.99
CA ASP A 187 0.70 -6.96 -25.25
C ASP A 187 2.22 -7.22 -25.17
N TRP A 188 2.83 -6.94 -24.02
CA TRP A 188 4.26 -7.11 -23.84
C TRP A 188 4.69 -8.57 -23.87
N SER A 189 5.65 -8.91 -24.74
CA SER A 189 6.13 -10.28 -24.96
C SER A 189 7.52 -10.58 -24.39
N GLY A 190 8.28 -9.56 -23.96
CA GLY A 190 9.60 -9.69 -23.33
C GLY A 190 9.54 -10.03 -21.84
N CYS A 191 10.66 -9.82 -21.14
CA CYS A 191 10.69 -9.88 -19.69
C CYS A 191 10.22 -8.56 -19.08
N LEU A 192 9.11 -8.56 -18.33
CA LEU A 192 8.62 -7.43 -17.56
C LEU A 192 8.80 -7.71 -16.07
N LEU A 193 9.44 -6.80 -15.36
CA LEU A 193 9.45 -6.74 -13.90
C LEU A 193 8.83 -5.41 -13.45
N LEU A 194 7.62 -5.49 -12.90
CA LEU A 194 6.78 -4.35 -12.53
C LEU A 194 6.66 -4.26 -11.02
N VAL A 195 7.05 -3.15 -10.43
CA VAL A 195 6.65 -2.75 -9.07
C VAL A 195 5.38 -1.93 -9.17
N SER A 196 4.31 -2.38 -8.55
CA SER A 196 3.05 -1.63 -8.49
C SER A 196 2.23 -2.01 -7.27
N HIS A 197 1.38 -1.06 -6.85
CA HIS A 197 0.31 -1.25 -5.87
C HIS A 197 -1.08 -1.25 -6.54
N ASP A 198 -1.11 -1.11 -7.85
CA ASP A 198 -2.32 -1.16 -8.66
C ASP A 198 -2.76 -2.62 -8.86
N ARG A 199 -3.86 -2.98 -8.19
CA ARG A 199 -4.36 -4.36 -8.16
C ARG A 199 -4.85 -4.83 -9.52
N GLU A 200 -5.40 -3.93 -10.34
CA GLU A 200 -5.88 -4.26 -11.67
C GLU A 200 -4.72 -4.53 -12.62
N LEU A 201 -3.67 -3.72 -12.55
CA LEU A 201 -2.45 -3.96 -13.31
C LEU A 201 -1.75 -5.26 -12.88
N LEU A 202 -1.69 -5.54 -11.57
CA LEU A 202 -1.12 -6.78 -11.05
C LEU A 202 -1.94 -8.01 -11.43
N ASP A 203 -3.25 -7.89 -11.66
CA ASP A 203 -4.09 -8.99 -12.17
C ASP A 203 -3.81 -9.33 -13.64
N ARG A 204 -3.09 -8.48 -14.37
CA ARG A 204 -2.64 -8.73 -15.76
C ARG A 204 -1.25 -9.39 -15.83
N MET A 205 -0.61 -9.66 -14.68
CA MET A 205 0.69 -10.31 -14.60
C MET A 205 0.55 -11.84 -14.66
N ASP A 206 1.59 -12.51 -15.17
CA ASP A 206 1.64 -13.98 -15.28
C ASP A 206 2.02 -14.62 -13.96
N ARG A 207 2.74 -13.88 -13.10
CA ARG A 207 3.19 -14.30 -11.78
C ARG A 207 3.43 -13.11 -10.85
N ILE A 208 3.40 -13.37 -9.55
CA ILE A 208 3.72 -12.39 -8.52
C ILE A 208 4.97 -12.85 -7.75
N ALA A 209 5.91 -11.93 -7.58
CA ALA A 209 7.06 -12.05 -6.69
C ALA A 209 6.81 -11.21 -5.45
N GLU A 210 6.85 -11.81 -4.28
CA GLU A 210 6.72 -11.12 -3.01
C GLU A 210 8.10 -10.97 -2.36
N LEU A 211 8.54 -9.74 -2.14
CA LEU A 211 9.76 -9.45 -1.39
C LEU A 211 9.40 -9.22 0.08
N ASP A 212 9.79 -10.17 0.93
CA ASP A 212 9.53 -10.16 2.36
C ASP A 212 10.80 -10.50 3.15
N GLN A 213 11.22 -9.64 4.08
CA GLN A 213 12.38 -9.83 4.95
C GLN A 213 13.70 -10.22 4.23
N GLY A 214 13.91 -9.69 3.01
CA GLY A 214 15.10 -9.99 2.21
C GLY A 214 15.04 -11.31 1.44
N GLU A 215 13.89 -11.95 1.35
CA GLU A 215 13.64 -13.12 0.53
C GLU A 215 12.59 -12.83 -0.55
N ILE A 216 12.68 -13.49 -1.70
CA ILE A 216 11.65 -13.45 -2.74
C ILE A 216 10.88 -14.76 -2.75
N ARG A 217 9.56 -14.65 -2.59
CA ARG A 217 8.62 -15.76 -2.73
C ARG A 217 7.86 -15.63 -4.02
N TRP A 218 7.74 -16.71 -4.76
CA TRP A 218 7.12 -16.77 -6.07
C TRP A 218 5.73 -17.37 -5.99
N TYR A 219 4.77 -16.71 -6.62
CA TYR A 219 3.40 -17.17 -6.76
C TYR A 219 3.06 -17.23 -8.26
N GLY A 220 2.60 -18.39 -8.72
CA GLY A 220 2.09 -18.55 -10.09
C GLY A 220 0.69 -17.93 -10.21
N GLY A 221 0.41 -17.37 -11.38
CA GLY A 221 -0.86 -16.68 -11.61
C GLY A 221 -0.82 -15.19 -11.26
N ASN A 222 -1.97 -14.55 -11.40
CA ASN A 222 -2.16 -13.12 -11.22
C ASN A 222 -2.27 -12.71 -9.74
N PHE A 223 -2.55 -11.43 -9.50
CA PHE A 223 -2.68 -10.91 -8.14
C PHE A 223 -3.84 -11.52 -7.35
N THR A 224 -4.95 -11.84 -8.01
CA THR A 224 -6.08 -12.53 -7.38
C THR A 224 -5.65 -13.91 -6.85
N ALA A 225 -4.96 -14.72 -7.66
CA ALA A 225 -4.42 -16.01 -7.23
C ALA A 225 -3.40 -15.88 -6.08
N TYR A 226 -2.56 -14.83 -6.12
CA TYR A 226 -1.63 -14.51 -5.03
C TYR A 226 -2.39 -14.21 -3.73
N THR A 227 -3.41 -13.36 -3.77
CA THR A 227 -4.17 -12.99 -2.57
C THR A 227 -4.91 -14.18 -1.97
N GLU A 228 -5.46 -15.07 -2.80
CA GLU A 228 -6.08 -16.33 -2.36
C GLU A 228 -5.06 -17.26 -1.68
N ALA A 229 -3.87 -17.42 -2.27
CA ALA A 229 -2.81 -18.24 -1.70
C ALA A 229 -2.32 -17.70 -0.34
N VAL A 230 -2.11 -16.38 -0.22
CA VAL A 230 -1.72 -15.72 1.03
C VAL A 230 -2.81 -15.85 2.08
N GLN A 231 -4.08 -15.67 1.71
CA GLN A 231 -5.22 -15.81 2.62
C GLN A 231 -5.34 -17.25 3.13
N ALA A 232 -5.22 -18.26 2.27
CA ALA A 232 -5.25 -19.67 2.66
C ALA A 232 -4.09 -20.02 3.61
N ALA A 233 -2.87 -19.54 3.33
CA ALA A 233 -1.72 -19.74 4.21
C ALA A 233 -1.94 -19.10 5.59
N ARG A 234 -2.55 -17.91 5.63
CA ARG A 234 -2.90 -17.20 6.85
C ARG A 234 -3.92 -17.97 7.69
N GLU A 235 -4.99 -18.49 7.08
CA GLU A 235 -6.02 -19.27 7.78
C GLU A 235 -5.44 -20.51 8.44
N VAL A 236 -4.51 -21.18 7.75
CA VAL A 236 -3.75 -22.32 8.30
C VAL A 236 -2.90 -21.88 9.50
N ALA A 237 -2.15 -20.79 9.37
CA ALA A 237 -1.31 -20.26 10.44
C ALA A 237 -2.13 -19.86 11.68
N GLU A 238 -3.26 -19.16 11.50
CA GLU A 238 -4.17 -18.78 12.57
C GLU A 238 -4.81 -20.01 13.25
N SER A 239 -5.16 -21.04 12.46
CA SER A 239 -5.66 -22.31 12.99
C SER A 239 -4.60 -23.00 13.86
N ASN A 240 -3.36 -23.06 13.38
CA ASN A 240 -2.25 -23.64 14.13
C ASN A 240 -1.97 -22.87 15.43
N LEU A 241 -2.04 -21.54 15.41
CA LEU A 241 -1.89 -20.71 16.61
C LEU A 241 -2.99 -21.01 17.63
N ARG A 242 -4.26 -21.04 17.20
CA ARG A 242 -5.39 -21.38 18.08
C ARG A 242 -5.24 -22.77 18.68
N ASN A 243 -4.80 -23.76 17.90
CA ASN A 243 -4.54 -25.11 18.39
C ASN A 243 -3.42 -25.14 19.43
N ALA A 244 -2.30 -24.44 19.19
CA ALA A 244 -1.19 -24.33 20.14
C ALA A 244 -1.60 -23.63 21.45
N GLU A 245 -2.43 -22.58 21.37
CA GLU A 245 -3.00 -21.93 22.57
C GLU A 245 -3.87 -22.88 23.40
N GLN A 246 -4.70 -23.68 22.73
CA GLN A 246 -5.54 -24.67 23.40
C GLN A 246 -4.69 -25.77 24.06
N GLU A 247 -3.61 -26.21 23.39
CA GLU A 247 -2.67 -27.19 23.93
C GLU A 247 -2.01 -26.65 25.21
N VAL A 248 -1.50 -25.43 25.21
CA VAL A 248 -0.93 -24.78 26.41
C VAL A 248 -1.95 -24.67 27.54
N LYS A 249 -3.21 -24.29 27.24
CA LYS A 249 -4.27 -24.22 28.24
C LYS A 249 -4.59 -25.60 28.84
N ARG A 250 -4.61 -26.66 27.99
CA ARG A 250 -4.82 -28.04 28.43
C ARG A 250 -3.69 -28.52 29.33
N GLU A 251 -2.43 -28.38 28.90
CA GLU A 251 -1.25 -28.81 29.68
C GLU A 251 -1.15 -28.07 31.02
N LYS A 252 -1.47 -26.77 31.07
CA LYS A 252 -1.57 -26.02 32.33
C LYS A 252 -2.62 -26.62 33.29
N ARG A 253 -3.81 -26.95 32.77
CA ARG A 253 -4.87 -27.54 33.58
C ARG A 253 -4.48 -28.94 34.10
N GLU A 254 -3.88 -29.77 33.25
CA GLU A 254 -3.44 -31.11 33.61
C GLU A 254 -2.34 -31.07 34.70
N MET A 255 -1.38 -30.15 34.53
CA MET A 255 -0.31 -29.92 35.53
C MET A 255 -0.90 -29.49 36.87
N GLN A 256 -1.86 -28.55 36.88
CA GLN A 256 -2.52 -28.10 38.09
C GLN A 256 -3.31 -29.24 38.77
N GLN A 257 -4.09 -30.01 37.99
CA GLN A 257 -4.81 -31.15 38.51
C GLN A 257 -3.89 -32.26 39.06
N ALA A 258 -2.79 -32.52 38.38
CA ALA A 258 -1.77 -33.48 38.86
C ALA A 258 -1.16 -33.01 40.18
N ARG A 259 -0.85 -31.72 40.33
CA ARG A 259 -0.36 -31.12 41.57
C ARG A 259 -1.37 -31.25 42.72
N GLU A 260 -2.62 -30.89 42.50
CA GLU A 260 -3.70 -31.03 43.48
C GLU A 260 -3.92 -32.49 43.91
N ARG A 261 -3.86 -33.45 42.95
CA ARG A 261 -3.95 -34.91 43.27
C ARG A 261 -2.75 -35.38 44.08
N ALA A 262 -1.53 -34.90 43.77
CA ALA A 262 -0.33 -35.22 44.53
C ALA A 262 -0.40 -34.68 45.97
N ASP A 263 -0.87 -33.45 46.16
CA ASP A 263 -1.03 -32.83 47.48
C ASP A 263 -2.10 -33.57 48.32
N ARG A 264 -3.23 -33.95 47.71
CA ARG A 264 -4.26 -34.77 48.40
C ARG A 264 -3.72 -36.13 48.79
N ARG A 265 -2.97 -36.83 47.90
CA ARG A 265 -2.31 -38.12 48.22
C ARG A 265 -1.29 -37.97 49.34
N ALA A 266 -0.45 -36.93 49.30
CA ALA A 266 0.55 -36.64 50.35
C ALA A 266 -0.12 -36.38 51.71
N SER A 267 -1.23 -35.59 51.73
CA SER A 267 -1.99 -35.31 52.93
C SER A 267 -2.62 -36.58 53.52
N ASN A 268 -3.29 -37.42 52.66
CA ASN A 268 -3.91 -38.68 53.10
C ASN A 268 -2.85 -39.70 53.57
N ALA A 269 -1.70 -39.82 52.86
CA ALA A 269 -0.60 -40.70 53.29
C ALA A 269 -0.01 -40.25 54.62
N SER A 270 0.14 -38.93 54.84
CA SER A 270 0.58 -38.39 56.14
C SER A 270 -0.36 -38.70 57.30
N LYS A 271 -1.70 -38.64 57.08
CA LYS A 271 -2.72 -39.01 58.05
C LYS A 271 -2.70 -40.50 58.34
N ASN A 272 -2.59 -41.35 57.32
CA ASN A 272 -2.56 -42.80 57.46
C ASN A 272 -1.26 -43.29 58.16
N LEU A 273 -0.10 -42.70 57.87
CA LEU A 273 1.17 -43.00 58.51
C LEU A 273 1.18 -42.65 60.02
N LYS A 274 0.49 -41.60 60.44
CA LYS A 274 0.28 -41.27 61.86
C LYS A 274 -0.56 -42.31 62.62
N ASN A 275 -1.50 -42.95 61.93
CA ASN A 275 -2.46 -43.91 62.51
C ASN A 275 -1.97 -45.38 62.43
N ALA A 276 -0.95 -45.69 61.60
CA ALA A 276 -0.54 -47.09 61.32
C ALA A 276 0.55 -47.67 62.23
N GLY A 277 1.07 -46.96 63.23
CA GLY A 277 2.05 -47.49 64.20
C GLY A 277 3.35 -48.06 63.62
N LEU A 278 3.73 -47.68 62.38
CA LEU A 278 4.88 -48.21 61.66
C LEU A 278 6.23 -47.66 62.20
N ALA A 279 7.26 -48.51 62.18
CA ALA A 279 8.62 -48.10 62.57
C ALA A 279 9.12 -46.89 61.72
N ARG A 280 9.74 -45.92 62.36
CA ARG A 280 10.17 -44.63 61.79
C ARG A 280 10.98 -44.75 60.50
N ILE A 281 11.78 -45.81 60.36
CA ILE A 281 12.61 -46.11 59.17
C ILE A 281 11.77 -46.47 57.94
N VAL A 282 10.72 -47.31 58.11
CA VAL A 282 9.83 -47.77 57.04
C VAL A 282 8.94 -46.61 56.55
N ALA A 283 8.44 -45.78 57.49
CA ALA A 283 7.66 -44.60 57.16
C ALA A 283 8.50 -43.53 56.40
N GLY A 284 9.80 -43.40 56.70
CA GLY A 284 10.72 -42.52 55.98
C GLY A 284 11.02 -42.96 54.56
N GLY A 285 11.17 -44.29 54.34
CA GLY A 285 11.37 -44.87 53.00
C GLY A 285 10.15 -44.66 52.05
N LEU A 286 8.95 -44.94 52.56
CA LEU A 286 7.70 -44.72 51.79
C LEU A 286 7.47 -43.24 51.44
N LYS A 287 7.79 -42.33 52.36
CA LYS A 287 7.70 -40.88 52.10
C LYS A 287 8.67 -40.42 51.02
N ARG A 288 9.93 -40.91 51.03
CA ARG A 288 10.94 -40.59 50.06
C ARG A 288 10.56 -41.10 48.65
N SER A 289 10.11 -42.36 48.53
CA SER A 289 9.62 -42.94 47.26
C SER A 289 8.42 -42.19 46.68
N ALA A 290 7.48 -41.76 47.55
CA ALA A 290 6.33 -40.96 47.12
C ALA A 290 6.75 -39.53 46.62
N GLN A 291 7.77 -38.92 47.29
CA GLN A 291 8.33 -37.65 46.86
C GLN A 291 9.05 -37.76 45.51
N GLU A 292 9.86 -38.81 45.32
CA GLU A 292 10.56 -39.06 44.04
C GLU A 292 9.58 -39.28 42.88
N SER A 293 8.52 -40.06 43.11
CA SER A 293 7.46 -40.31 42.11
C SER A 293 6.67 -39.04 41.76
N ALA A 294 6.37 -38.20 42.76
CA ALA A 294 5.72 -36.90 42.55
C ALA A 294 6.65 -35.91 41.80
N GLY A 295 7.96 -35.90 42.11
CA GLY A 295 8.96 -35.11 41.43
C GLY A 295 9.09 -35.46 39.96
N LYS A 296 9.19 -36.75 39.61
CA LYS A 296 9.23 -37.22 38.21
C LYS A 296 7.95 -36.87 37.43
N ALA A 297 6.79 -37.02 38.05
CA ALA A 297 5.51 -36.62 37.40
C ALA A 297 5.45 -35.11 37.14
N GLN A 298 5.90 -34.29 38.10
CA GLN A 298 5.97 -32.84 37.97
C GLN A 298 6.94 -32.40 36.88
N GLU A 299 8.11 -33.04 36.79
CA GLU A 299 9.10 -32.79 35.73
C GLU A 299 8.57 -33.14 34.34
N THR A 300 7.86 -34.26 34.21
CA THR A 300 7.21 -34.68 32.96
C THR A 300 6.15 -33.64 32.48
N HIS A 301 5.27 -33.17 33.39
CA HIS A 301 4.29 -32.14 33.06
C HIS A 301 4.93 -30.78 32.76
N ALA A 302 6.00 -30.40 33.48
CA ALA A 302 6.76 -29.18 33.21
C ALA A 302 7.42 -29.23 31.81
N GLY A 303 7.97 -30.38 31.42
CA GLY A 303 8.55 -30.62 30.12
C GLY A 303 7.49 -30.49 28.98
N ARG A 304 6.32 -31.10 29.16
CA ARG A 304 5.20 -30.99 28.19
C ARG A 304 4.72 -29.56 28.05
N LEU A 305 4.55 -28.83 29.16
CA LEU A 305 4.17 -27.42 29.13
C LEU A 305 5.25 -26.57 28.44
N GLY A 306 6.53 -26.87 28.65
CA GLY A 306 7.65 -26.22 27.95
C GLY A 306 7.58 -26.42 26.43
N GLN A 307 7.33 -27.67 25.98
CA GLN A 307 7.17 -27.98 24.57
C GLN A 307 5.93 -27.31 23.95
N ALA A 308 4.80 -27.31 24.66
CA ALA A 308 3.58 -26.64 24.19
C ALA A 308 3.78 -25.12 24.05
N LYS A 309 4.53 -24.49 24.97
CA LYS A 309 4.89 -23.06 24.84
C LYS A 309 5.82 -22.79 23.66
N ALA A 310 6.82 -23.64 23.44
CA ALA A 310 7.72 -23.50 22.28
C ALA A 310 6.94 -23.59 20.95
N ARG A 311 5.98 -24.52 20.85
CA ARG A 311 5.07 -24.61 19.67
C ARG A 311 4.19 -23.37 19.53
N LEU A 312 3.70 -22.81 20.65
CA LEU A 312 2.92 -21.57 20.62
C LEU A 312 3.77 -20.40 20.12
N ASP A 313 5.00 -20.27 20.58
CA ASP A 313 5.92 -19.23 20.15
C ASP A 313 6.30 -19.38 18.66
N GLU A 314 6.44 -20.62 18.17
CA GLU A 314 6.68 -20.93 16.78
C GLU A 314 5.45 -20.60 15.91
N ALA A 315 4.27 -21.05 16.31
CA ALA A 315 3.01 -20.75 15.63
C ALA A 315 2.71 -19.23 15.62
N GLY A 316 3.04 -18.53 16.71
CA GLY A 316 2.90 -17.07 16.79
C GLY A 316 3.81 -16.32 15.83
N ARG A 317 5.02 -16.84 15.56
CA ARG A 317 5.93 -16.27 14.56
C ARG A 317 5.49 -16.52 13.12
N ALA A 318 4.76 -17.60 12.89
CA ALA A 318 4.25 -17.95 11.57
C ALA A 318 3.01 -17.13 11.16
N VAL A 319 2.27 -16.57 12.13
CA VAL A 319 1.18 -15.63 11.85
C VAL A 319 1.80 -14.30 11.49
N ARG A 320 1.68 -13.90 10.21
CA ARG A 320 2.09 -12.57 9.77
C ARG A 320 1.26 -11.52 10.52
N ASP A 321 1.92 -10.54 11.09
CA ASP A 321 1.31 -9.41 11.83
C ASP A 321 0.67 -8.39 10.85
N GLU A 322 -0.04 -8.87 9.84
CA GLU A 322 -0.92 -8.04 9.02
C GLU A 322 -2.22 -7.80 9.77
N ASP A 323 -2.11 -7.07 10.84
CA ASP A 323 -3.24 -6.70 11.66
C ASP A 323 -4.19 -5.81 10.85
N ARG A 324 -5.44 -6.24 10.67
CA ARG A 324 -6.49 -5.35 10.16
C ARG A 324 -6.88 -4.37 11.25
N ILE A 325 -7.16 -3.14 10.86
CA ILE A 325 -7.76 -2.16 11.77
C ILE A 325 -9.15 -2.67 12.14
N THR A 326 -9.33 -3.01 13.41
CA THR A 326 -10.63 -3.45 13.94
C THR A 326 -11.10 -2.42 14.96
N VAL A 327 -11.89 -1.45 14.49
CA VAL A 327 -12.38 -0.33 15.31
C VAL A 327 -13.89 -0.23 15.19
N ASP A 328 -14.54 0.14 16.27
CA ASP A 328 -15.93 0.55 16.28
C ASP A 328 -15.98 2.07 16.53
N LEU A 329 -16.68 2.79 15.66
CA LEU A 329 -16.71 4.25 15.58
C LEU A 329 -18.16 4.81 15.72
N PRO A 330 -18.88 4.48 16.80
CA PRO A 330 -20.30 4.88 16.97
C PRO A 330 -20.47 6.40 16.99
N ASP A 331 -19.48 7.15 17.47
CA ASP A 331 -19.54 8.60 17.58
C ASP A 331 -19.50 9.31 16.22
N THR A 332 -19.17 8.60 15.13
CA THR A 332 -19.18 9.10 13.75
C THR A 332 -20.56 8.99 13.09
N SER A 333 -21.52 8.33 13.73
CA SER A 333 -22.84 8.04 13.16
C SER A 333 -23.62 9.28 12.80
N VAL A 334 -24.18 9.30 11.60
CA VAL A 334 -25.05 10.38 11.10
C VAL A 334 -26.41 9.78 10.75
N PRO A 335 -27.52 10.39 11.24
CA PRO A 335 -28.85 9.93 10.89
C PRO A 335 -29.12 9.94 9.40
N GLY A 336 -29.80 8.89 8.89
CA GLY A 336 -30.16 8.80 7.48
C GLY A 336 -30.96 10.01 7.00
N GLY A 337 -30.58 10.56 5.85
CA GLY A 337 -31.24 11.73 5.24
C GLY A 337 -30.88 13.09 5.83
N ARG A 338 -30.12 13.17 6.93
CA ARG A 338 -29.63 14.46 7.44
C ARG A 338 -28.66 15.09 6.45
N THR A 339 -28.97 16.31 6.00
CA THR A 339 -28.03 17.05 5.14
C THR A 339 -26.82 17.50 5.96
N VAL A 340 -25.62 17.05 5.57
CA VAL A 340 -24.35 17.44 6.20
C VAL A 340 -23.65 18.56 5.44
N PHE A 341 -23.92 18.65 4.14
CA PHE A 341 -23.42 19.72 3.27
C PHE A 341 -24.44 20.04 2.16
N SER A 342 -24.57 21.32 1.83
CA SER A 342 -25.34 21.80 0.68
C SER A 342 -24.63 22.98 0.05
N GLY A 343 -24.27 22.86 -1.23
CA GLY A 343 -23.72 23.92 -2.06
C GLY A 343 -24.58 24.09 -3.31
N GLN A 344 -24.92 25.32 -3.64
CA GLN A 344 -25.71 25.70 -4.83
C GLN A 344 -24.96 26.75 -5.62
N GLY A 345 -24.80 26.54 -6.92
CA GLY A 345 -24.12 27.47 -7.82
C GLY A 345 -22.68 27.77 -7.39
N MET A 346 -22.00 26.82 -6.73
CA MET A 346 -20.64 27.02 -6.23
C MET A 346 -19.68 27.33 -7.36
N ARG A 347 -18.93 28.41 -7.26
CA ARG A 347 -17.88 28.81 -8.19
C ARG A 347 -16.55 28.92 -7.47
N ALA A 348 -15.49 28.48 -8.15
CA ALA A 348 -14.12 28.68 -7.69
C ALA A 348 -13.30 29.33 -8.80
N ARG A 349 -12.38 30.19 -8.40
CA ARG A 349 -11.42 30.82 -9.32
C ARG A 349 -10.00 30.41 -8.91
N PHE A 350 -9.23 30.00 -9.86
CA PHE A 350 -7.83 29.68 -9.68
C PHE A 350 -7.01 30.32 -10.81
N ASP A 351 -6.05 31.19 -10.48
CA ASP A 351 -5.20 31.91 -11.43
C ASP A 351 -5.98 32.50 -12.64
N ASP A 352 -7.04 33.26 -12.38
CA ASP A 352 -7.93 33.87 -13.38
C ASP A 352 -8.78 32.88 -14.24
N ARG A 353 -8.80 31.60 -13.93
CA ARG A 353 -9.69 30.61 -14.55
C ARG A 353 -10.84 30.27 -13.61
N ASP A 354 -12.07 30.33 -14.14
CA ASP A 354 -13.23 29.78 -13.46
C ASP A 354 -13.21 28.25 -13.62
N LEU A 355 -13.14 27.53 -12.49
CA LEU A 355 -13.06 26.07 -12.50
C LEU A 355 -14.43 25.40 -12.66
N PHE A 356 -15.50 26.09 -12.23
CA PHE A 356 -16.85 25.61 -12.39
C PHE A 356 -17.61 26.62 -13.26
N GLY A 357 -17.93 26.19 -14.49
CA GLY A 357 -18.51 27.05 -15.53
C GLY A 357 -20.02 27.26 -15.36
N GLY A 358 -20.59 28.19 -16.15
CA GLY A 358 -22.01 28.42 -16.27
C GLY A 358 -22.68 28.77 -14.94
N ASP A 359 -23.63 27.96 -14.50
CA ASP A 359 -24.40 28.14 -13.27
C ASP A 359 -23.66 27.72 -12.01
N GLY A 360 -22.40 27.23 -12.13
CA GLY A 360 -21.62 26.71 -11.02
C GLY A 360 -21.90 25.22 -10.73
N ALA A 361 -21.32 24.69 -9.65
CA ALA A 361 -21.51 23.30 -9.23
C ALA A 361 -22.53 23.22 -8.09
N ASP A 362 -23.47 22.29 -8.22
CA ASP A 362 -24.44 21.95 -7.18
C ASP A 362 -24.06 20.62 -6.53
N LEU A 363 -24.02 20.59 -5.20
CA LEU A 363 -23.71 19.39 -4.44
C LEU A 363 -24.48 19.36 -3.12
N VAL A 364 -25.22 18.29 -2.90
CA VAL A 364 -25.84 18.00 -1.62
C VAL A 364 -25.34 16.65 -1.11
N ILE A 365 -24.85 16.62 0.13
CA ILE A 365 -24.37 15.40 0.80
C ILE A 365 -25.28 15.15 2.01
N ARG A 366 -25.78 13.92 2.10
CA ARG A 366 -26.62 13.46 3.22
C ARG A 366 -25.95 12.31 3.96
N GLY A 367 -26.19 12.21 5.23
CA GLY A 367 -25.65 11.09 6.00
C GLY A 367 -26.49 9.81 5.85
N PRO A 368 -25.84 8.66 5.85
CA PRO A 368 -24.41 8.34 5.69
C PRO A 368 -24.02 8.00 4.24
N GLU A 369 -24.19 8.92 3.31
CA GLU A 369 -23.86 8.71 1.89
C GLU A 369 -22.36 8.45 1.68
N ARG A 370 -22.02 7.52 0.77
CA ARG A 370 -20.67 7.19 0.33
C ARG A 370 -20.51 7.56 -1.14
N ILE A 371 -19.77 8.63 -1.40
CA ILE A 371 -19.72 9.30 -2.70
C ILE A 371 -18.32 9.16 -3.29
N ALA A 372 -18.20 8.68 -4.54
CA ALA A 372 -16.98 8.82 -5.33
C ALA A 372 -17.06 10.07 -6.22
N LEU A 373 -15.99 10.85 -6.24
CA LEU A 373 -15.82 11.99 -7.14
C LEU A 373 -14.72 11.66 -8.16
N THR A 374 -15.12 11.51 -9.42
CA THR A 374 -14.26 11.13 -10.54
C THR A 374 -14.07 12.28 -11.53
N GLY A 375 -13.13 12.16 -12.45
CA GLY A 375 -12.83 13.14 -13.50
C GLY A 375 -11.34 13.19 -13.82
N ALA A 376 -10.98 13.78 -14.96
CA ALA A 376 -9.60 13.92 -15.40
C ALA A 376 -8.73 14.68 -14.38
N ASN A 377 -7.41 14.51 -14.47
CA ASN A 377 -6.50 15.25 -13.61
C ASN A 377 -6.56 16.76 -13.95
N GLY A 378 -6.48 17.59 -12.90
CA GLY A 378 -6.54 19.07 -13.06
C GLY A 378 -7.92 19.66 -13.28
N VAL A 379 -9.01 18.87 -13.33
CA VAL A 379 -10.38 19.36 -13.58
C VAL A 379 -10.98 20.12 -12.39
N GLY A 380 -10.34 20.09 -11.22
CA GLY A 380 -10.78 20.82 -10.01
C GLY A 380 -11.38 19.96 -8.90
N LYS A 381 -11.15 18.63 -8.90
CA LYS A 381 -11.65 17.70 -7.86
C LYS A 381 -11.21 18.14 -6.45
N SER A 382 -9.90 18.33 -6.24
CA SER A 382 -9.34 18.78 -4.95
C SER A 382 -9.85 20.17 -4.55
N THR A 383 -10.06 21.07 -5.53
CA THR A 383 -10.63 22.40 -5.29
C THR A 383 -12.07 22.30 -4.80
N LEU A 384 -12.88 21.40 -5.36
CA LEU A 384 -14.23 21.13 -4.87
C LEU A 384 -14.20 20.60 -3.42
N LEU A 385 -13.32 19.67 -3.10
CA LEU A 385 -13.17 19.17 -1.72
C LEU A 385 -12.77 20.30 -0.75
N ARG A 386 -11.86 21.19 -1.14
CA ARG A 386 -11.44 22.34 -0.32
C ARG A 386 -12.57 23.36 -0.13
N LEU A 387 -13.42 23.59 -1.15
CA LEU A 387 -14.66 24.38 -0.99
C LEU A 387 -15.61 23.72 0.01
N VAL A 388 -15.81 22.40 -0.07
CA VAL A 388 -16.66 21.67 0.88
C VAL A 388 -16.10 21.73 2.29
N ASN A 389 -14.78 21.58 2.47
CA ASN A 389 -14.11 21.68 3.77
C ASN A 389 -14.16 23.09 4.36
N GLY A 390 -14.12 24.13 3.53
CA GLY A 390 -14.06 25.52 3.95
C GLY A 390 -12.65 26.13 3.96
N ASP A 391 -11.69 25.43 3.36
CA ASP A 391 -10.31 25.94 3.16
C ASP A 391 -10.23 26.95 2.00
N LEU A 392 -11.28 26.99 1.18
CA LEU A 392 -11.42 27.92 0.08
C LEU A 392 -12.80 28.56 0.12
N ASP A 393 -12.83 29.89 0.03
CA ASP A 393 -14.09 30.63 -0.11
C ASP A 393 -14.61 30.55 -1.54
N PRO A 394 -15.93 30.37 -1.74
CA PRO A 394 -16.49 30.33 -3.07
C PRO A 394 -16.44 31.72 -3.73
N ALA A 395 -16.07 31.77 -5.00
CA ALA A 395 -16.16 32.99 -5.81
C ALA A 395 -17.61 33.38 -6.12
N GLY A 396 -18.56 32.47 -5.90
CA GLY A 396 -20.00 32.68 -6.06
C GLY A 396 -20.77 31.43 -5.63
N GLY A 397 -22.10 31.59 -5.51
CA GLY A 397 -22.98 30.53 -5.01
C GLY A 397 -23.18 30.58 -3.50
N GLU A 398 -23.96 29.64 -2.98
CA GLU A 398 -24.30 29.55 -1.56
C GLU A 398 -23.82 28.20 -1.01
N ILE A 399 -23.12 28.22 0.13
CA ILE A 399 -22.63 27.03 0.82
C ILE A 399 -23.21 26.99 2.24
N ARG A 400 -23.79 25.86 2.60
CA ARG A 400 -24.27 25.58 3.96
C ARG A 400 -23.63 24.28 4.46
N ARG A 401 -22.97 24.34 5.61
CA ARG A 401 -22.43 23.22 6.35
C ARG A 401 -23.29 22.97 7.57
N ALA A 402 -23.69 21.73 7.83
CA ALA A 402 -24.39 21.39 9.05
C ALA A 402 -23.47 21.53 10.28
N ASP A 403 -24.08 21.68 11.46
CA ASP A 403 -23.33 21.54 12.70
C ASP A 403 -22.71 20.15 12.77
N GLY A 404 -21.41 20.09 12.86
CA GLY A 404 -20.61 18.88 12.86
C GLY A 404 -19.23 19.12 12.29
N ARG A 405 -18.29 18.21 12.59
CA ARG A 405 -16.94 18.31 12.09
C ARG A 405 -16.84 17.73 10.69
N ILE A 406 -16.25 18.48 9.78
CA ILE A 406 -15.75 17.98 8.49
C ILE A 406 -14.26 17.72 8.68
N ALA A 407 -13.75 16.61 8.15
CA ALA A 407 -12.33 16.32 8.13
C ALA A 407 -11.88 16.06 6.69
N TYR A 408 -10.80 16.74 6.29
CA TYR A 408 -10.20 16.61 4.97
C TYR A 408 -8.85 15.91 5.09
N LEU A 409 -8.73 14.76 4.46
CA LEU A 409 -7.47 14.04 4.31
C LEU A 409 -6.91 14.34 2.92
N SER A 410 -5.89 15.20 2.91
CA SER A 410 -5.14 15.53 1.70
C SER A 410 -4.27 14.33 1.27
N GLN A 411 -3.89 14.30 0.00
CA GLN A 411 -2.93 13.32 -0.53
C GLN A 411 -1.61 13.30 0.25
N ARG A 412 -1.21 14.41 0.88
CA ARG A 412 0.07 14.54 1.61
C ARG A 412 0.03 14.03 3.05
N LEU A 413 -1.15 13.76 3.60
CA LEU A 413 -1.35 13.35 5.01
C LEU A 413 -0.63 14.30 6.00
N ASP A 414 -0.77 15.60 5.78
CA ASP A 414 -0.08 16.69 6.49
C ASP A 414 -0.84 17.23 7.72
N LEU A 415 -1.79 16.43 8.25
CA LEU A 415 -2.62 16.80 9.38
C LEU A 415 -1.94 16.68 10.75
N LEU A 416 -0.88 15.88 10.84
CA LEU A 416 -0.19 15.61 12.08
C LEU A 416 1.11 16.41 12.20
N ASP A 417 1.41 16.82 13.43
CA ASP A 417 2.68 17.43 13.78
C ASP A 417 3.78 16.34 13.76
N LEU A 418 4.75 16.51 12.86
CA LEU A 418 5.80 15.52 12.62
C LEU A 418 6.79 15.38 13.78
N ASP A 419 6.96 16.43 14.58
CA ASP A 419 7.89 16.46 15.71
C ASP A 419 7.28 15.85 16.98
N ARG A 420 5.94 15.74 17.04
CA ARG A 420 5.22 15.12 18.14
C ARG A 420 5.08 13.61 17.96
N THR A 421 4.95 12.93 19.09
CA THR A 421 4.67 11.49 19.10
C THR A 421 3.24 11.20 18.62
N VAL A 422 2.99 9.95 18.23
CA VAL A 422 1.64 9.47 17.88
C VAL A 422 0.65 9.72 19.02
N ALA A 423 1.05 9.44 20.26
CA ALA A 423 0.21 9.63 21.44
C ALA A 423 -0.12 11.12 21.70
N GLU A 424 0.85 12.02 21.52
CA GLU A 424 0.65 13.46 21.69
C GLU A 424 -0.25 14.06 20.60
N ASN A 425 -0.06 13.65 19.35
CA ASN A 425 -0.96 14.01 18.27
C ASN A 425 -2.39 13.53 18.56
N PHE A 426 -2.54 12.25 18.93
CA PHE A 426 -3.86 11.70 19.25
C PHE A 426 -4.53 12.44 20.42
N ALA A 427 -3.77 12.81 21.46
CA ALA A 427 -4.28 13.57 22.59
C ALA A 427 -4.77 14.98 22.18
N ALA A 428 -4.14 15.60 21.18
CA ALA A 428 -4.59 16.90 20.65
C ALA A 428 -5.95 16.79 19.91
N TYR A 429 -6.20 15.66 19.24
CA TYR A 429 -7.48 15.40 18.54
C TYR A 429 -8.60 14.94 19.49
N ALA A 430 -8.28 14.27 20.59
CA ALA A 430 -9.23 13.73 21.56
C ALA A 430 -8.83 14.10 23.00
N PRO A 431 -8.90 15.40 23.36
CA PRO A 431 -8.35 15.91 24.63
C PRO A 431 -9.10 15.41 25.87
N ASN A 432 -10.39 15.11 25.76
CA ASN A 432 -11.22 14.70 26.91
C ASN A 432 -11.22 13.17 27.13
N LEU A 433 -10.64 12.38 26.20
CA LEU A 433 -10.56 10.93 26.37
C LEU A 433 -9.52 10.57 27.46
N PRO A 434 -9.86 9.67 28.41
CA PRO A 434 -8.89 9.15 29.37
C PRO A 434 -7.73 8.43 28.68
N ASP A 435 -6.51 8.54 29.24
CA ASP A 435 -5.29 7.94 28.68
C ASP A 435 -5.45 6.44 28.35
N ALA A 436 -6.05 5.67 29.26
CA ALA A 436 -6.28 4.24 29.03
C ALA A 436 -7.17 3.98 27.80
N LYS A 437 -8.17 4.82 27.54
CA LYS A 437 -9.04 4.70 26.36
C LYS A 437 -8.29 5.12 25.10
N ARG A 438 -7.46 6.19 25.17
CA ARG A 438 -6.57 6.62 24.08
C ARG A 438 -5.61 5.50 23.67
N MET A 439 -4.92 4.88 24.63
CA MET A 439 -4.01 3.76 24.36
C MET A 439 -4.71 2.56 23.77
N ASN A 440 -5.94 2.25 24.21
CA ASN A 440 -6.72 1.15 23.65
C ASN A 440 -7.11 1.42 22.19
N LEU A 441 -7.56 2.65 21.86
CA LEU A 441 -7.89 3.04 20.49
C LEU A 441 -6.64 3.01 19.60
N LEU A 442 -5.52 3.57 20.04
CA LEU A 442 -4.26 3.50 19.30
C LEU A 442 -3.82 2.06 19.04
N ALA A 443 -4.00 1.15 20.01
CA ALA A 443 -3.71 -0.27 19.82
C ALA A 443 -4.59 -0.92 18.74
N ARG A 444 -5.85 -0.47 18.55
CA ARG A 444 -6.73 -0.93 17.46
C ARG A 444 -6.29 -0.42 16.09
N PHE A 445 -5.60 0.74 16.04
CA PHE A 445 -4.90 1.25 14.85
C PHE A 445 -3.44 0.75 14.76
N LEU A 446 -3.13 -0.33 15.47
CA LEU A 446 -1.85 -1.07 15.42
C LEU A 446 -0.65 -0.32 16.03
N PHE A 447 -0.90 0.72 16.83
CA PHE A 447 0.13 1.35 17.64
C PHE A 447 0.16 0.74 19.03
N ARG A 448 1.09 -0.19 19.27
CA ARG A 448 1.23 -0.94 20.54
C ARG A 448 2.59 -0.69 21.19
N GLY A 449 2.64 -0.72 22.52
CA GLY A 449 3.89 -0.61 23.30
C GLY A 449 4.66 0.68 23.02
N ALA A 450 5.95 0.58 22.72
CA ALA A 450 6.82 1.73 22.49
C ALA A 450 6.48 2.53 21.22
N ARG A 451 5.75 1.95 20.25
CA ARG A 451 5.42 2.60 18.96
C ARG A 451 4.55 3.85 19.11
N VAL A 452 3.73 3.95 20.18
CA VAL A 452 2.90 5.13 20.44
C VAL A 452 3.75 6.38 20.77
N ASN A 453 4.98 6.18 21.22
CA ASN A 453 5.91 7.25 21.63
C ASN A 453 6.88 7.64 20.50
N LEU A 454 6.76 7.06 19.30
CA LEU A 454 7.57 7.47 18.16
C LEU A 454 7.06 8.80 17.60
N PRO A 455 7.95 9.74 17.24
CA PRO A 455 7.58 10.93 16.49
C PRO A 455 6.97 10.54 15.15
N VAL A 456 5.94 11.29 14.72
CA VAL A 456 5.25 11.00 13.45
C VAL A 456 6.19 11.12 12.25
N GLY A 457 7.21 11.98 12.32
CA GLY A 457 8.19 12.20 11.27
C GLY A 457 9.03 10.97 10.91
N VAL A 458 9.24 10.03 11.85
CA VAL A 458 10.01 8.79 11.60
C VAL A 458 9.16 7.63 11.13
N LEU A 459 7.83 7.80 11.06
CA LEU A 459 6.92 6.76 10.62
C LEU A 459 6.98 6.55 9.11
N SER A 460 6.83 5.31 8.68
CA SER A 460 6.58 4.98 7.27
C SER A 460 5.27 5.62 6.78
N GLY A 461 5.08 5.72 5.45
CA GLY A 461 3.84 6.26 4.87
C GLY A 461 2.57 5.56 5.37
N GLY A 462 2.57 4.22 5.42
CA GLY A 462 1.45 3.44 5.95
C GLY A 462 1.23 3.62 7.45
N GLU A 463 2.29 3.72 8.27
CA GLU A 463 2.16 4.03 9.69
C GLU A 463 1.63 5.46 9.91
N ARG A 464 2.08 6.42 9.10
CA ARG A 464 1.57 7.80 9.15
C ARG A 464 0.10 7.87 8.78
N LEU A 465 -0.34 7.14 7.75
CA LEU A 465 -1.76 7.01 7.42
C LEU A 465 -2.56 6.48 8.62
N ARG A 466 -2.12 5.39 9.25
CA ARG A 466 -2.80 4.81 10.42
C ARG A 466 -2.89 5.79 11.58
N ALA A 467 -1.81 6.53 11.86
CA ALA A 467 -1.80 7.56 12.88
C ALA A 467 -2.80 8.68 12.56
N THR A 468 -2.82 9.12 11.30
CA THR A 468 -3.77 10.14 10.82
C THR A 468 -5.21 9.65 10.93
N LEU A 469 -5.50 8.42 10.49
CA LEU A 469 -6.84 7.82 10.61
C LEU A 469 -7.26 7.70 12.08
N ALA A 470 -6.37 7.26 12.97
CA ALA A 470 -6.65 7.17 14.40
C ALA A 470 -7.03 8.55 14.96
N CYS A 471 -6.22 9.57 14.70
CA CYS A 471 -6.46 10.93 15.16
C CYS A 471 -7.75 11.53 14.61
N VAL A 472 -8.01 11.35 13.31
CA VAL A 472 -9.18 11.95 12.66
C VAL A 472 -10.46 11.23 13.03
N LEU A 473 -10.52 9.89 12.95
CA LEU A 473 -11.74 9.11 13.16
C LEU A 473 -12.16 9.05 14.63
N CYS A 474 -11.21 9.16 15.56
CA CYS A 474 -11.47 9.17 17.01
C CYS A 474 -11.44 10.59 17.62
N ALA A 475 -11.46 11.64 16.79
CA ALA A 475 -11.42 13.00 17.26
C ALA A 475 -12.66 13.40 18.09
N GLU A 476 -12.51 14.42 18.92
CA GLU A 476 -13.59 15.03 19.69
C GLU A 476 -13.79 16.50 19.27
N PRO A 477 -14.92 16.86 18.62
CA PRO A 477 -16.00 15.98 18.17
C PRO A 477 -15.59 15.08 16.99
N ALA A 478 -16.20 13.89 16.87
CA ALA A 478 -15.96 12.98 15.76
C ALA A 478 -16.44 13.58 14.42
N PRO A 479 -15.75 13.35 13.31
CA PRO A 479 -16.17 13.86 12.01
C PRO A 479 -17.45 13.18 11.53
N GLN A 480 -18.38 13.98 10.99
CA GLN A 480 -19.62 13.51 10.37
C GLN A 480 -19.50 13.45 8.84
N LEU A 481 -18.54 14.16 8.28
CA LEU A 481 -18.19 14.13 6.86
C LEU A 481 -16.67 13.99 6.73
N LEU A 482 -16.24 12.99 5.97
CA LEU A 482 -14.85 12.81 5.55
C LEU A 482 -14.70 13.20 4.09
N LEU A 483 -13.65 13.93 3.78
CA LEU A 483 -13.23 14.27 2.45
C LEU A 483 -11.86 13.63 2.22
N LEU A 484 -11.75 12.76 1.24
CA LEU A 484 -10.56 11.95 0.96
C LEU A 484 -10.06 12.27 -0.45
N ASP A 485 -8.85 12.79 -0.55
CA ASP A 485 -8.26 13.19 -1.83
C ASP A 485 -7.12 12.24 -2.21
N GLU A 486 -7.39 11.31 -3.14
CA GLU A 486 -6.48 10.24 -3.60
C GLU A 486 -5.80 9.49 -2.43
N PRO A 487 -6.57 8.95 -1.49
CA PRO A 487 -6.02 8.41 -0.24
C PRO A 487 -5.23 7.11 -0.44
N THR A 488 -5.34 6.45 -1.60
CA THR A 488 -4.61 5.21 -1.94
C THR A 488 -3.25 5.48 -2.59
N ASN A 489 -2.99 6.71 -3.04
CA ASN A 489 -1.72 7.03 -3.70
C ASN A 489 -0.52 6.84 -2.75
N ASN A 490 0.53 6.22 -3.26
CA ASN A 490 1.78 5.91 -2.53
C ASN A 490 1.60 4.98 -1.30
N LEU A 491 0.44 4.32 -1.16
CA LEU A 491 0.22 3.31 -0.14
C LEU A 491 0.57 1.93 -0.68
N ASP A 492 1.17 1.09 0.17
CA ASP A 492 1.30 -0.32 -0.15
C ASP A 492 -0.04 -1.07 0.03
N LEU A 493 -0.12 -2.27 -0.51
CA LEU A 493 -1.34 -3.09 -0.51
C LEU A 493 -1.88 -3.37 0.90
N VAL A 494 -0.99 -3.50 1.87
CA VAL A 494 -1.35 -3.70 3.29
C VAL A 494 -2.02 -2.45 3.85
N SER A 495 -1.42 -1.27 3.60
CA SER A 495 -1.96 0.03 4.03
C SER A 495 -3.30 0.35 3.37
N VAL A 496 -3.47 -0.01 2.08
CA VAL A 496 -4.77 0.11 1.39
C VAL A 496 -5.83 -0.75 2.08
N GLY A 497 -5.54 -2.02 2.41
CA GLY A 497 -6.47 -2.89 3.14
C GLY A 497 -6.81 -2.38 4.55
N GLN A 498 -5.87 -1.71 5.22
CA GLN A 498 -6.10 -1.06 6.51
C GLN A 498 -7.00 0.17 6.38
N LEU A 499 -6.82 0.98 5.33
CA LEU A 499 -7.70 2.09 5.00
C LEU A 499 -9.13 1.61 4.68
N GLU A 500 -9.28 0.58 3.85
CA GLU A 500 -10.56 -0.06 3.55
C GLU A 500 -11.28 -0.51 4.83
N SER A 501 -10.57 -1.16 5.75
CA SER A 501 -11.12 -1.61 7.02
C SER A 501 -11.59 -0.45 7.90
N ALA A 502 -10.83 0.64 7.97
CA ALA A 502 -11.16 1.84 8.74
C ALA A 502 -12.39 2.57 8.16
N LEU A 503 -12.45 2.73 6.82
CA LEU A 503 -13.58 3.37 6.14
C LEU A 503 -14.85 2.52 6.17
N SER A 504 -14.72 1.20 6.17
CA SER A 504 -15.87 0.29 6.36
C SER A 504 -16.49 0.40 7.74
N ALA A 505 -15.68 0.66 8.77
CA ALA A 505 -16.14 0.90 10.15
C ALA A 505 -16.73 2.30 10.37
N TYR A 506 -16.42 3.26 9.50
CA TYR A 506 -16.91 4.63 9.60
C TYR A 506 -18.40 4.71 9.27
N GLN A 507 -19.19 5.42 10.11
CA GLN A 507 -20.65 5.49 10.04
C GLN A 507 -21.19 6.85 9.58
N GLY A 508 -20.31 7.79 9.23
CA GLY A 508 -20.67 9.10 8.68
C GLY A 508 -20.73 9.09 7.15
N ALA A 509 -20.92 10.28 6.57
CA ALA A 509 -20.81 10.49 5.14
C ALA A 509 -19.36 10.66 4.70
N PHE A 510 -19.02 10.23 3.49
CA PHE A 510 -17.73 10.60 2.90
C PHE A 510 -17.80 10.89 1.41
N VAL A 511 -16.89 11.74 0.96
CA VAL A 511 -16.58 11.97 -0.45
C VAL A 511 -15.14 11.55 -0.68
N VAL A 512 -14.91 10.65 -1.62
CA VAL A 512 -13.58 10.17 -1.97
C VAL A 512 -13.26 10.46 -3.43
N VAL A 513 -12.12 11.07 -3.67
CA VAL A 513 -11.48 11.14 -4.98
C VAL A 513 -10.53 9.96 -5.07
N SER A 514 -10.73 9.07 -6.00
CA SER A 514 -9.81 7.96 -6.28
C SER A 514 -9.98 7.46 -7.71
N HIS A 515 -8.90 6.94 -8.26
CA HIS A 515 -8.83 6.25 -9.55
C HIS A 515 -8.74 4.71 -9.38
N ASP A 516 -8.79 4.21 -8.14
CA ASP A 516 -8.78 2.78 -7.80
C ASP A 516 -10.24 2.28 -7.66
N GLU A 517 -10.77 1.69 -8.74
CA GLU A 517 -12.15 1.19 -8.78
C GLU A 517 -12.39 0.05 -7.78
N ARG A 518 -11.38 -0.80 -7.56
CA ARG A 518 -11.47 -1.91 -6.60
C ARG A 518 -11.57 -1.38 -5.16
N PHE A 519 -10.76 -0.39 -4.82
CA PHE A 519 -10.85 0.31 -3.53
C PHE A 519 -12.24 0.94 -3.33
N LEU A 520 -12.74 1.66 -4.34
CA LEU A 520 -14.08 2.29 -4.28
C LEU A 520 -15.20 1.27 -4.07
N ALA A 521 -15.08 0.10 -4.68
CA ALA A 521 -16.03 -1.00 -4.48
C ALA A 521 -15.95 -1.59 -3.06
N GLU A 522 -14.74 -1.81 -2.53
CA GLU A 522 -14.51 -2.39 -1.19
C GLU A 522 -15.02 -1.46 -0.07
N ILE A 523 -14.88 -0.15 -0.21
CA ILE A 523 -15.42 0.81 0.76
C ILE A 523 -16.92 1.07 0.60
N GLY A 524 -17.58 0.43 -0.37
CA GLY A 524 -19.02 0.44 -0.56
C GLY A 524 -19.57 1.79 -1.05
N VAL A 525 -18.94 2.41 -2.05
CA VAL A 525 -19.44 3.62 -2.71
C VAL A 525 -20.83 3.36 -3.31
N GLN A 526 -21.75 4.29 -3.07
CA GLN A 526 -23.15 4.19 -3.48
C GLN A 526 -23.53 5.20 -4.56
N ARG A 527 -22.86 6.35 -4.58
CA ARG A 527 -23.16 7.45 -5.48
C ARG A 527 -21.89 7.91 -6.19
N TRP A 528 -22.00 8.07 -7.51
CA TRP A 528 -20.87 8.42 -8.35
C TRP A 528 -21.09 9.78 -8.97
N LEU A 529 -20.15 10.68 -8.78
CA LEU A 529 -20.15 12.03 -9.34
C LEU A 529 -18.96 12.16 -10.29
N ARG A 530 -19.19 12.75 -11.45
CA ARG A 530 -18.14 13.09 -12.41
C ARG A 530 -18.03 14.59 -12.56
N LEU A 531 -16.83 15.11 -12.37
CA LEU A 531 -16.50 16.50 -12.67
C LEU A 531 -15.82 16.55 -14.05
N ALA A 532 -16.46 17.20 -15.01
CA ALA A 532 -15.95 17.37 -16.37
C ALA A 532 -16.44 18.70 -16.93
N ASP A 533 -15.59 19.39 -17.68
CA ASP A 533 -15.90 20.67 -18.35
C ASP A 533 -16.52 21.72 -17.42
N GLY A 534 -16.09 21.75 -16.16
CA GLY A 534 -16.60 22.65 -15.14
C GLY A 534 -17.99 22.29 -14.57
N HIS A 535 -18.55 21.14 -14.94
CA HIS A 535 -19.85 20.66 -14.47
C HIS A 535 -19.73 19.41 -13.62
N LEU A 536 -20.48 19.37 -12.52
CA LEU A 536 -20.64 18.20 -11.67
C LEU A 536 -21.90 17.44 -12.09
N ARG A 537 -21.76 16.17 -12.46
CA ARG A 537 -22.86 15.31 -12.90
C ARG A 537 -22.87 14.00 -12.15
N GLU A 538 -24.05 13.50 -11.81
CA GLU A 538 -24.21 12.15 -11.31
C GLU A 538 -24.15 11.15 -12.46
N ILE A 539 -23.39 10.08 -12.27
CA ILE A 539 -23.21 9.01 -13.25
C ILE A 539 -23.56 7.66 -12.63
N SER A 540 -23.83 6.67 -13.47
CA SER A 540 -23.91 5.27 -13.03
C SER A 540 -22.54 4.78 -12.54
N ALA A 541 -22.54 3.79 -11.64
CA ALA A 541 -21.30 3.10 -11.29
C ALA A 541 -20.63 2.57 -12.57
N PRO A 542 -19.28 2.63 -12.68
CA PRO A 542 -18.58 2.01 -13.79
C PRO A 542 -18.97 0.53 -13.90
N ASP A 543 -19.16 0.06 -15.14
CA ASP A 543 -19.39 -1.36 -15.40
C ASP A 543 -18.14 -2.12 -14.96
N ARG A 544 -18.32 -3.10 -14.09
CA ARG A 544 -17.25 -4.02 -13.72
C ARG A 544 -16.96 -4.90 -14.94
N GLY A 545 -15.90 -4.58 -15.67
CA GLY A 545 -15.39 -5.37 -16.75
C GLY A 545 -14.82 -6.73 -16.27
#